data_1b5aa5246544262dd799dd6cb33dfac5
#
_entry.id   1b5aa5246544262dd799dd6cb33dfac5
#
_cell.length_a   1.000
_cell.length_b   1.000
_cell.length_c   1.000
_cell.angle_alpha   90.00
_cell.angle_beta   90.00
_cell.angle_gamma   90.00
#
_symmetry.space_group_name_H-M   'P 1'
#
loop_
_entity.id
_entity.type
_entity.pdbx_description
1 polymer ?
#
loop_
_entity_poly.entity_id
_entity_poly.type
_entity_poly.pdbx_seq_one_letter_code
_entity_poly.pdbx_strand_id
1 'polypeptide(L)'
;HGTDTIEETAWFLQAVLQPSKPVVMVCAMRPASSDEADGPQNLRDALVVSAQPSAAGVCVVCAGVIHSARDVQKVHPYRLNAFSSGDAGPLGWMDRGQVQWSSVYARTALQTATLANSVITSDVQQWPAVEVVLSHAGAGRRVVDALVQTGVAGLVVAGSGNGTVHHVLQAALKDAEQAGVRVRLSTRCIEGRIVGSSRWPDMAGLSPVKARISLMLELLAESEV
;
A
#
# COMPACT_ATOMS: atom_id res chain seq x y z
N HIS A 1 -14.51 5.88 3.10
CA HIS A 1 -13.64 5.82 1.92
C HIS A 1 -14.17 4.82 0.88
N GLY A 2 -13.87 5.03 -0.40
CA GLY A 2 -14.17 4.04 -1.44
C GLY A 2 -13.24 2.82 -1.38
N THR A 3 -13.74 1.65 -1.77
CA THR A 3 -13.00 0.38 -1.66
C THR A 3 -11.82 0.24 -2.64
N ASP A 4 -11.77 1.06 -3.70
CA ASP A 4 -10.80 0.87 -4.79
C ASP A 4 -9.39 1.32 -4.42
N THR A 5 -9.27 2.38 -3.61
CA THR A 5 -7.98 2.97 -3.22
C THR A 5 -7.79 3.12 -1.72
N ILE A 6 -8.64 2.51 -0.90
CA ILE A 6 -8.53 2.60 0.57
C ILE A 6 -7.19 2.05 1.08
N GLU A 7 -6.66 1.00 0.47
CA GLU A 7 -5.36 0.41 0.84
C GLU A 7 -4.20 1.38 0.58
N GLU A 8 -4.28 2.17 -0.48
CA GLU A 8 -3.30 3.19 -0.82
C GLU A 8 -3.38 4.37 0.13
N THR A 9 -4.59 4.88 0.37
CA THR A 9 -4.82 5.99 1.31
C THR A 9 -4.42 5.62 2.73
N ALA A 10 -4.74 4.39 3.18
CA ALA A 10 -4.35 3.92 4.50
C ALA A 10 -2.82 3.89 4.65
N TRP A 11 -2.11 3.38 3.65
CA TRP A 11 -0.65 3.35 3.66
C TRP A 11 -0.04 4.75 3.62
N PHE A 12 -0.55 5.64 2.77
CA PHE A 12 -0.11 7.03 2.70
C PHE A 12 -0.27 7.73 4.06
N LEU A 13 -1.45 7.65 4.68
CA LEU A 13 -1.70 8.24 5.99
C LEU A 13 -0.79 7.65 7.07
N GLN A 14 -0.55 6.34 7.05
CA GLN A 14 0.37 5.70 7.99
C GLN A 14 1.80 6.21 7.83
N ALA A 15 2.29 6.33 6.60
CA ALA A 15 3.64 6.77 6.29
C ALA A 15 3.88 8.24 6.67
N VAL A 16 2.85 9.09 6.47
CA VAL A 16 2.97 10.55 6.70
C VAL A 16 2.66 10.94 8.13
N LEU A 17 1.58 10.43 8.74
CA LEU A 17 1.09 10.94 10.02
C LEU A 17 1.70 10.25 11.23
N GLN A 18 1.94 8.94 11.16
CA GLN A 18 2.32 8.11 12.32
C GLN A 18 1.51 8.48 13.57
N PRO A 19 0.19 8.41 13.52
CA PRO A 19 -0.66 9.00 14.53
C PRO A 19 -0.56 8.22 15.85
N SER A 20 -0.47 8.95 16.97
CA SER A 20 -0.54 8.38 18.33
C SER A 20 -1.97 7.94 18.69
N LYS A 21 -2.97 8.53 18.04
CA LYS A 21 -4.37 8.11 18.14
C LYS A 21 -4.73 7.26 16.93
N PRO A 22 -5.66 6.29 17.06
CA PRO A 22 -6.05 5.47 15.92
C PRO A 22 -6.74 6.31 14.84
N VAL A 23 -6.32 6.11 13.60
CA VAL A 23 -7.04 6.54 12.40
C VAL A 23 -7.69 5.31 11.80
N VAL A 24 -8.99 5.17 11.98
CA VAL A 24 -9.74 4.00 11.53
C VAL A 24 -10.47 4.33 10.25
N MET A 25 -10.04 3.72 9.14
CA MET A 25 -10.69 3.85 7.85
C MET A 25 -11.72 2.75 7.66
N VAL A 26 -12.81 3.09 7.00
CA VAL A 26 -13.92 2.19 6.73
C VAL A 26 -14.41 2.34 5.31
N CYS A 27 -14.91 1.26 4.72
CA CYS A 27 -15.52 1.24 3.39
C CYS A 27 -16.74 0.32 3.35
N ALA A 28 -17.43 0.31 2.23
CA ALA A 28 -18.55 -0.58 1.98
C ALA A 28 -18.44 -1.19 0.59
N MET A 29 -18.70 -2.48 0.48
CA MET A 29 -18.72 -3.21 -0.80
C MET A 29 -20.08 -3.13 -1.49
N ARG A 30 -21.14 -2.79 -0.77
CA ARG A 30 -22.49 -2.65 -1.29
C ARG A 30 -23.00 -1.23 -1.14
N PRO A 31 -23.85 -0.76 -2.08
CA PRO A 31 -24.50 0.54 -1.98
C PRO A 31 -25.33 0.66 -0.70
N ALA A 32 -25.40 1.86 -0.14
CA ALA A 32 -26.23 2.12 1.05
C ALA A 32 -27.73 1.84 0.83
N SER A 33 -28.20 1.84 -0.41
CA SER A 33 -29.56 1.51 -0.82
C SER A 33 -29.85 0.00 -0.94
N SER A 34 -28.82 -0.85 -0.74
CA SER A 34 -29.01 -2.30 -0.77
C SER A 34 -29.64 -2.79 0.53
N ASP A 35 -30.55 -3.77 0.44
CA ASP A 35 -31.11 -4.46 1.62
C ASP A 35 -30.03 -5.15 2.46
N GLU A 36 -28.91 -5.49 1.83
CA GLU A 36 -27.74 -6.10 2.48
C GLU A 36 -26.55 -5.15 2.54
N ALA A 37 -26.78 -3.85 2.76
CA ALA A 37 -25.73 -2.84 2.87
C ALA A 37 -24.81 -3.16 4.05
N ASP A 38 -23.51 -3.28 3.77
CA ASP A 38 -22.46 -3.58 4.78
C ASP A 38 -21.90 -2.33 5.47
N GLY A 39 -22.07 -1.16 4.87
CA GLY A 39 -21.53 0.10 5.37
C GLY A 39 -21.93 0.45 6.81
N PRO A 40 -23.21 0.35 7.20
CA PRO A 40 -23.64 0.65 8.58
C PRO A 40 -23.00 -0.24 9.64
N GLN A 41 -22.75 -1.52 9.34
CA GLN A 41 -22.06 -2.42 10.28
C GLN A 41 -20.57 -2.10 10.33
N ASN A 42 -19.91 -1.91 9.17
CA ASN A 42 -18.50 -1.55 9.10
C ASN A 42 -18.23 -0.23 9.85
N LEU A 43 -19.15 0.75 9.77
CA LEU A 43 -19.02 2.00 10.52
C LEU A 43 -19.14 1.78 12.04
N ARG A 44 -20.09 0.97 12.50
CA ARG A 44 -20.21 0.63 13.94
C ARG A 44 -18.95 -0.04 14.45
N ASP A 45 -18.41 -1.00 13.70
CA ASP A 45 -17.18 -1.71 14.02
C ASP A 45 -15.98 -0.74 14.11
N ALA A 46 -15.87 0.17 13.15
CA ALA A 46 -14.81 1.19 13.14
C ALA A 46 -14.87 2.12 14.37
N LEU A 47 -16.07 2.52 14.79
CA LEU A 47 -16.26 3.33 16.01
C LEU A 47 -15.81 2.57 17.26
N VAL A 48 -16.14 1.29 17.37
CA VAL A 48 -15.69 0.44 18.48
C VAL A 48 -14.16 0.30 18.49
N VAL A 49 -13.54 0.09 17.32
CA VAL A 49 -12.08 0.00 17.19
C VAL A 49 -11.42 1.32 17.57
N SER A 50 -11.96 2.45 17.12
CA SER A 50 -11.39 3.78 17.43
C SER A 50 -11.43 4.14 18.91
N ALA A 51 -12.35 3.56 19.67
CA ALA A 51 -12.49 3.76 21.10
C ALA A 51 -11.58 2.84 21.96
N GLN A 52 -10.84 1.90 21.33
CA GLN A 52 -9.95 1.00 22.07
C GLN A 52 -8.72 1.75 22.58
N PRO A 53 -8.40 1.70 23.89
CA PRO A 53 -7.22 2.39 24.44
C PRO A 53 -5.89 1.90 23.85
N SER A 54 -5.84 0.66 23.41
CA SER A 54 -4.66 0.06 22.78
C SER A 54 -4.54 0.37 21.28
N ALA A 55 -5.58 0.87 20.63
CA ALA A 55 -5.54 1.14 19.19
C ALA A 55 -4.61 2.33 18.87
N ALA A 56 -3.75 2.17 17.90
CA ALA A 56 -2.83 3.19 17.43
C ALA A 56 -2.53 3.00 15.92
N GLY A 57 -2.04 4.06 15.28
CA GLY A 57 -1.73 4.03 13.86
C GLY A 57 -2.96 4.05 12.96
N VAL A 58 -2.76 3.71 11.70
CA VAL A 58 -3.82 3.65 10.68
C VAL A 58 -4.24 2.21 10.44
N CYS A 59 -5.54 1.93 10.52
CA CYS A 59 -6.10 0.63 10.19
C CYS A 59 -7.35 0.75 9.31
N VAL A 60 -7.70 -0.34 8.66
CA VAL A 60 -8.91 -0.48 7.84
C VAL A 60 -9.81 -1.52 8.47
N VAL A 61 -11.09 -1.17 8.69
CA VAL A 61 -12.10 -2.07 9.22
C VAL A 61 -13.12 -2.37 8.13
N CYS A 62 -13.24 -3.64 7.77
CA CYS A 62 -14.16 -4.11 6.75
C CYS A 62 -14.61 -5.54 7.04
N ALA A 63 -15.90 -5.81 6.91
CA ALA A 63 -16.49 -7.15 7.11
C ALA A 63 -16.07 -7.82 8.44
N GLY A 64 -16.00 -7.05 9.52
CA GLY A 64 -15.63 -7.53 10.85
C GLY A 64 -14.12 -7.83 11.04
N VAL A 65 -13.26 -7.49 10.07
CA VAL A 65 -11.82 -7.70 10.13
C VAL A 65 -11.10 -6.36 10.26
N ILE A 66 -10.07 -6.32 11.12
CA ILE A 66 -9.22 -5.15 11.36
C ILE A 66 -7.88 -5.40 10.68
N HIS A 67 -7.59 -4.65 9.63
CA HIS A 67 -6.37 -4.78 8.84
C HIS A 67 -5.37 -3.65 9.14
N SER A 68 -4.07 -3.94 9.12
CA SER A 68 -3.06 -2.89 9.14
C SER A 68 -3.05 -2.09 7.84
N ALA A 69 -2.72 -0.81 7.90
CA ALA A 69 -2.50 0.01 6.69
C ALA A 69 -1.44 -0.58 5.76
N ARG A 70 -0.41 -1.22 6.36
CA ARG A 70 0.68 -1.83 5.63
C ARG A 70 0.24 -3.03 4.80
N ASP A 71 -0.55 -3.93 5.41
CA ASP A 71 -0.77 -5.27 4.86
C ASP A 71 -2.14 -5.43 4.18
N VAL A 72 -3.08 -4.50 4.41
CA VAL A 72 -4.41 -4.55 3.77
C VAL A 72 -4.29 -4.48 2.25
N GLN A 73 -4.94 -5.41 1.55
CA GLN A 73 -5.05 -5.42 0.08
C GLN A 73 -6.45 -5.82 -0.34
N LYS A 74 -6.98 -5.19 -1.40
CA LYS A 74 -8.23 -5.62 -2.04
C LYS A 74 -7.94 -6.82 -2.94
N VAL A 75 -8.38 -7.99 -2.52
CA VAL A 75 -8.12 -9.27 -3.19
C VAL A 75 -9.30 -9.79 -3.99
N HIS A 76 -10.46 -9.14 -3.86
CA HIS A 76 -11.67 -9.56 -4.57
C HIS A 76 -12.50 -8.34 -5.02
N PRO A 77 -13.04 -8.35 -6.27
CA PRO A 77 -13.71 -7.17 -6.82
C PRO A 77 -15.08 -6.84 -6.18
N TYR A 78 -15.82 -7.83 -5.62
CA TYR A 78 -17.20 -7.59 -5.17
C TYR A 78 -17.67 -8.34 -3.91
N ARG A 79 -16.92 -9.29 -3.34
CA ARG A 79 -17.30 -9.97 -2.09
C ARG A 79 -17.27 -8.99 -0.92
N LEU A 80 -18.08 -9.24 0.12
CA LEU A 80 -18.02 -8.44 1.36
C LEU A 80 -16.65 -8.54 2.03
N ASN A 81 -16.09 -9.76 2.11
CA ASN A 81 -14.73 -10.03 2.57
C ASN A 81 -13.69 -9.82 1.44
N ALA A 82 -13.73 -8.65 0.81
CA ALA A 82 -12.87 -8.33 -0.33
C ALA A 82 -11.43 -8.00 0.03
N PHE A 83 -11.11 -7.83 1.30
CA PHE A 83 -9.79 -7.45 1.78
C PHE A 83 -9.07 -8.59 2.50
N SER A 84 -7.75 -8.62 2.38
CA SER A 84 -6.86 -9.56 3.06
C SER A 84 -5.62 -8.85 3.58
N SER A 85 -5.02 -9.38 4.64
CA SER A 85 -3.69 -8.99 5.13
C SER A 85 -2.61 -10.01 4.75
N GLY A 86 -2.90 -10.94 3.82
CA GLY A 86 -1.96 -11.97 3.37
C GLY A 86 -1.33 -12.75 4.53
N ASP A 87 -0.07 -13.13 4.37
CA ASP A 87 0.71 -13.89 5.36
C ASP A 87 0.94 -13.14 6.68
N ALA A 88 0.81 -11.81 6.70
CA ALA A 88 0.92 -11.05 7.94
C ALA A 88 -0.24 -11.30 8.89
N GLY A 89 -1.41 -11.62 8.34
CA GLY A 89 -2.65 -11.76 9.09
C GLY A 89 -3.24 -10.41 9.54
N PRO A 90 -4.50 -10.41 9.97
CA PRO A 90 -5.17 -9.21 10.45
C PRO A 90 -4.67 -8.79 11.83
N LEU A 91 -4.83 -7.51 12.15
CA LEU A 91 -4.60 -6.97 13.49
C LEU A 91 -5.57 -7.54 14.52
N GLY A 92 -6.79 -7.87 14.09
CA GLY A 92 -7.82 -8.43 14.94
C GLY A 92 -9.16 -8.59 14.22
N TRP A 93 -10.17 -8.95 14.98
CA TRP A 93 -11.51 -9.19 14.48
C TRP A 93 -12.55 -8.58 15.42
N MET A 94 -13.73 -8.31 14.87
CA MET A 94 -14.92 -8.00 15.64
C MET A 94 -15.64 -9.30 16.02
N ASP A 95 -15.83 -9.54 17.29
CA ASP A 95 -16.66 -10.63 17.81
C ASP A 95 -17.74 -10.06 18.73
N ARG A 96 -19.01 -10.25 18.37
CA ARG A 96 -20.17 -9.78 19.14
C ARG A 96 -20.08 -8.30 19.55
N GLY A 97 -19.60 -7.46 18.64
CA GLY A 97 -19.45 -6.03 18.87
C GLY A 97 -18.24 -5.63 19.74
N GLN A 98 -17.31 -6.56 19.98
CA GLN A 98 -16.08 -6.33 20.73
C GLN A 98 -14.85 -6.62 19.86
N VAL A 99 -13.75 -5.92 20.13
CA VAL A 99 -12.48 -6.13 19.44
C VAL A 99 -11.72 -7.30 20.06
N GLN A 100 -11.32 -8.24 19.22
CA GLN A 100 -10.39 -9.32 19.56
C GLN A 100 -9.07 -9.06 18.82
N TRP A 101 -8.07 -8.55 19.53
CA TRP A 101 -6.74 -8.30 18.95
C TRP A 101 -5.98 -9.60 18.71
N SER A 102 -5.33 -9.71 17.56
CA SER A 102 -4.42 -10.82 17.27
C SER A 102 -3.04 -10.61 17.91
N SER A 103 -2.23 -11.67 17.99
CA SER A 103 -0.83 -11.58 18.42
C SER A 103 0.05 -10.73 17.49
N VAL A 104 -0.40 -10.49 16.27
CA VAL A 104 0.28 -9.64 15.27
C VAL A 104 0.24 -8.18 15.70
N TYR A 105 -0.87 -7.73 16.30
CA TYR A 105 -1.04 -6.34 16.72
C TYR A 105 0.10 -5.84 17.63
N ALA A 106 0.50 -6.63 18.61
CA ALA A 106 1.57 -6.28 19.55
C ALA A 106 2.94 -6.05 18.89
N ARG A 107 3.16 -6.61 17.69
CA ARG A 107 4.42 -6.49 16.92
C ARG A 107 4.41 -5.31 15.95
N THR A 108 3.24 -4.91 15.47
CA THR A 108 3.10 -3.91 14.41
C THR A 108 3.14 -2.47 14.94
N ALA A 109 2.80 -2.27 16.21
CA ALA A 109 2.77 -0.93 16.85
C ALA A 109 4.15 -0.24 16.98
N LEU A 110 5.25 -0.90 16.58
CA LEU A 110 6.62 -0.46 16.89
C LEU A 110 7.48 -0.02 15.67
N GLN A 111 6.94 -0.01 14.45
CA GLN A 111 7.82 0.23 13.27
C GLN A 111 7.22 1.19 12.25
N THR A 112 7.63 2.47 12.29
CA THR A 112 7.63 3.31 11.08
C THR A 112 8.56 4.53 11.24
N ALA A 113 9.32 4.86 10.19
CA ALA A 113 10.13 6.08 10.12
C ALA A 113 9.28 7.28 9.67
N THR A 114 9.57 8.47 10.20
CA THR A 114 8.77 9.68 9.97
C THR A 114 9.15 10.39 8.68
N LEU A 115 8.17 10.63 7.81
CA LEU A 115 8.29 11.48 6.60
C LEU A 115 7.35 12.71 6.67
N ALA A 116 6.85 13.03 7.87
CA ALA A 116 5.65 13.85 8.05
C ALA A 116 5.78 15.33 7.64
N ASN A 117 6.95 15.93 7.77
CA ASN A 117 7.04 17.41 7.64
C ASN A 117 7.05 17.89 6.18
N SER A 118 7.71 17.17 5.28
CA SER A 118 7.85 17.53 3.87
C SER A 118 6.54 17.47 3.08
N VAL A 119 5.67 16.52 3.42
CA VAL A 119 4.43 16.25 2.68
C VAL A 119 3.37 17.30 2.94
N ILE A 120 3.29 17.84 4.16
CA ILE A 120 2.19 18.75 4.59
C ILE A 120 2.33 20.15 3.97
N THR A 121 3.54 20.55 3.61
CA THR A 121 3.85 21.91 3.13
C THR A 121 4.06 21.98 1.62
N SER A 122 4.19 20.86 0.92
CA SER A 122 4.46 20.83 -0.52
C SER A 122 3.19 20.89 -1.37
N ASP A 123 3.30 21.58 -2.52
CA ASP A 123 2.24 21.55 -3.53
C ASP A 123 2.18 20.17 -4.20
N VAL A 124 1.02 19.52 -4.11
CA VAL A 124 0.78 18.19 -4.71
C VAL A 124 1.08 18.13 -6.20
N GLN A 125 0.94 19.25 -6.92
CA GLN A 125 1.23 19.30 -8.36
C GLN A 125 2.73 19.20 -8.66
N GLN A 126 3.57 19.42 -7.67
CA GLN A 126 5.04 19.32 -7.77
C GLN A 126 5.59 17.99 -7.26
N TRP A 127 4.71 17.09 -6.83
CA TRP A 127 5.15 15.79 -6.34
C TRP A 127 5.80 14.96 -7.45
N PRO A 128 6.86 14.20 -7.13
CA PRO A 128 7.56 13.41 -8.12
C PRO A 128 6.64 12.36 -8.74
N ALA A 129 6.63 12.31 -10.08
CA ALA A 129 5.88 11.30 -10.81
C ALA A 129 6.52 9.91 -10.59
N VAL A 130 5.75 8.98 -10.03
CA VAL A 130 6.17 7.59 -9.83
C VAL A 130 5.12 6.66 -10.40
N GLU A 131 5.56 5.71 -11.24
CA GLU A 131 4.67 4.79 -11.95
C GLU A 131 4.98 3.33 -11.63
N VAL A 132 3.97 2.47 -11.79
CA VAL A 132 4.11 1.01 -11.65
C VAL A 132 4.20 0.38 -13.03
N VAL A 133 5.25 -0.42 -13.26
CA VAL A 133 5.45 -1.18 -14.49
C VAL A 133 5.34 -2.67 -14.20
N LEU A 134 4.47 -3.36 -14.93
CA LEU A 134 4.22 -4.79 -14.74
C LEU A 134 5.17 -5.63 -15.60
N SER A 135 5.89 -6.57 -14.98
CA SER A 135 6.62 -7.61 -15.69
C SER A 135 5.67 -8.76 -16.07
N HIS A 136 5.65 -9.13 -17.36
CA HIS A 136 4.85 -10.22 -17.91
C HIS A 136 5.58 -10.90 -19.06
N ALA A 137 5.06 -12.01 -19.57
CA ALA A 137 5.59 -12.66 -20.78
C ALA A 137 5.54 -11.68 -21.97
N GLY A 138 6.68 -11.46 -22.63
CA GLY A 138 6.79 -10.49 -23.73
C GLY A 138 6.82 -9.02 -23.28
N ALA A 139 7.03 -8.72 -22.00
CA ALA A 139 7.23 -7.35 -21.55
C ALA A 139 8.43 -6.71 -22.25
N GLY A 140 8.20 -5.54 -22.84
CA GLY A 140 9.19 -4.82 -23.65
C GLY A 140 9.58 -3.48 -23.03
N ARG A 141 10.34 -2.69 -23.78
CA ARG A 141 10.87 -1.40 -23.31
C ARG A 141 9.93 -0.20 -23.48
N ARG A 142 8.94 -0.31 -24.40
CA ARG A 142 8.13 0.84 -24.84
C ARG A 142 7.50 1.67 -23.71
N VAL A 143 6.98 1.01 -22.69
CA VAL A 143 6.34 1.70 -21.55
C VAL A 143 7.38 2.48 -20.75
N VAL A 144 8.53 1.87 -20.47
CA VAL A 144 9.62 2.52 -19.72
C VAL A 144 10.17 3.71 -20.50
N ASP A 145 10.45 3.52 -21.80
CA ASP A 145 10.97 4.58 -22.66
C ASP A 145 10.01 5.78 -22.72
N ALA A 146 8.70 5.54 -22.84
CA ALA A 146 7.69 6.60 -22.85
C ALA A 146 7.63 7.34 -21.51
N LEU A 147 7.68 6.62 -20.37
CA LEU A 147 7.69 7.21 -19.03
C LEU A 147 8.94 8.05 -18.79
N VAL A 148 10.11 7.58 -19.22
CA VAL A 148 11.37 8.36 -19.14
C VAL A 148 11.26 9.64 -19.97
N GLN A 149 10.71 9.58 -21.19
CA GLN A 149 10.51 10.76 -22.05
C GLN A 149 9.55 11.79 -21.45
N THR A 150 8.60 11.36 -20.61
CA THR A 150 7.66 12.27 -19.92
C THR A 150 8.18 12.77 -18.58
N GLY A 151 9.41 12.44 -18.19
CA GLY A 151 10.03 12.95 -16.97
C GLY A 151 9.63 12.23 -15.70
N VAL A 152 9.34 10.91 -15.77
CA VAL A 152 9.08 10.11 -14.57
C VAL A 152 10.30 10.13 -13.62
N ALA A 153 10.06 10.36 -12.33
CA ALA A 153 11.12 10.41 -11.33
C ALA A 153 11.42 9.02 -10.74
N GLY A 154 10.42 8.14 -10.69
CA GLY A 154 10.58 6.80 -10.12
C GLY A 154 9.72 5.74 -10.80
N LEU A 155 10.20 4.52 -10.79
CA LEU A 155 9.50 3.34 -11.31
C LEU A 155 9.50 2.22 -10.28
N VAL A 156 8.32 1.67 -10.01
CA VAL A 156 8.19 0.41 -9.27
C VAL A 156 7.92 -0.70 -10.28
N VAL A 157 8.83 -1.65 -10.41
CA VAL A 157 8.59 -2.82 -11.25
C VAL A 157 7.94 -3.94 -10.45
N ALA A 158 6.71 -4.31 -10.83
CA ALA A 158 6.00 -5.44 -10.29
C ALA A 158 6.47 -6.72 -11.00
N GLY A 159 7.45 -7.40 -10.42
CA GLY A 159 8.02 -8.64 -10.95
C GLY A 159 7.06 -9.82 -10.88
N SER A 160 7.34 -10.86 -11.63
CA SER A 160 6.63 -12.14 -11.52
C SER A 160 7.28 -13.00 -10.43
N GLY A 161 6.46 -13.75 -9.68
CA GLY A 161 6.95 -14.65 -8.62
C GLY A 161 7.88 -13.94 -7.66
N ASN A 162 9.07 -14.46 -7.45
CA ASN A 162 10.09 -13.91 -6.56
C ASN A 162 10.83 -12.68 -7.15
N GLY A 163 10.09 -11.76 -7.77
CA GLY A 163 10.65 -10.52 -8.32
C GLY A 163 11.34 -10.68 -9.68
N THR A 164 11.02 -11.72 -10.46
CA THR A 164 11.60 -11.91 -11.78
C THR A 164 11.11 -10.85 -12.76
N VAL A 165 12.03 -10.19 -13.44
CA VAL A 165 11.77 -9.18 -14.46
C VAL A 165 12.17 -9.72 -15.85
N HIS A 166 11.28 -9.56 -16.84
CA HIS A 166 11.56 -9.95 -18.23
C HIS A 166 12.82 -9.25 -18.75
N HIS A 167 13.72 -9.95 -19.42
CA HIS A 167 15.06 -9.47 -19.78
C HIS A 167 15.06 -8.18 -20.61
N VAL A 168 14.10 -7.99 -21.55
CA VAL A 168 13.98 -6.75 -22.33
C VAL A 168 13.53 -5.58 -21.44
N LEU A 169 12.56 -5.81 -20.54
CA LEU A 169 12.13 -4.82 -19.58
C LEU A 169 13.27 -4.47 -18.59
N GLN A 170 14.03 -5.48 -18.17
CA GLN A 170 15.19 -5.26 -17.30
C GLN A 170 16.25 -4.36 -17.95
N ALA A 171 16.50 -4.52 -19.24
CA ALA A 171 17.41 -3.65 -19.99
C ALA A 171 16.89 -2.20 -20.00
N ALA A 172 15.61 -1.99 -20.31
CA ALA A 172 15.00 -0.66 -20.30
C ALA A 172 15.04 0.02 -18.93
N LEU A 173 14.81 -0.73 -17.84
CA LEU A 173 14.91 -0.22 -16.48
C LEU A 173 16.35 0.18 -16.10
N LYS A 174 17.37 -0.54 -16.61
CA LYS A 174 18.77 -0.15 -16.43
C LYS A 174 19.09 1.16 -17.15
N ASP A 175 18.58 1.34 -18.37
CA ASP A 175 18.75 2.57 -19.14
C ASP A 175 18.04 3.74 -18.41
N ALA A 176 16.85 3.51 -17.85
CA ALA A 176 16.14 4.49 -17.03
C ALA A 176 16.93 4.90 -15.77
N GLU A 177 17.57 3.96 -15.06
CA GLU A 177 18.46 4.27 -13.93
C GLU A 177 19.64 5.18 -14.37
N GLN A 178 20.24 4.90 -15.52
CA GLN A 178 21.32 5.72 -16.06
C GLN A 178 20.85 7.13 -16.43
N ALA A 179 19.57 7.27 -16.78
CA ALA A 179 18.93 8.56 -17.02
C ALA A 179 18.45 9.27 -15.73
N GLY A 180 18.77 8.72 -14.54
CA GLY A 180 18.45 9.32 -13.24
C GLY A 180 17.12 8.88 -12.63
N VAL A 181 16.38 7.96 -13.25
CA VAL A 181 15.11 7.46 -12.70
C VAL A 181 15.36 6.47 -11.57
N ARG A 182 14.71 6.67 -10.43
CA ARG A 182 14.81 5.74 -9.30
C ARG A 182 13.99 4.48 -9.56
N VAL A 183 14.60 3.30 -9.48
CA VAL A 183 13.90 2.01 -9.68
C VAL A 183 13.82 1.24 -8.37
N ARG A 184 12.63 0.70 -8.09
CA ARG A 184 12.34 -0.20 -6.96
C ARG A 184 11.65 -1.47 -7.46
N LEU A 185 11.86 -2.56 -6.72
CA LEU A 185 11.24 -3.85 -7.02
C LEU A 185 10.09 -4.13 -6.07
N SER A 186 9.01 -4.69 -6.61
CA SER A 186 7.93 -5.33 -5.89
C SER A 186 7.53 -6.60 -6.64
N THR A 187 6.57 -7.35 -6.13
CA THR A 187 6.01 -8.52 -6.82
C THR A 187 4.54 -8.33 -7.08
N ARG A 188 4.04 -8.91 -8.18
CA ARG A 188 2.60 -9.01 -8.45
C ARG A 188 1.91 -10.15 -7.71
N CYS A 189 2.66 -10.95 -6.93
CA CYS A 189 2.06 -11.92 -6.03
C CYS A 189 1.40 -11.19 -4.86
N ILE A 190 0.17 -11.60 -4.54
CA ILE A 190 -0.62 -10.97 -3.48
C ILE A 190 -0.09 -11.37 -2.10
N GLU A 191 0.45 -12.58 -1.98
CA GLU A 191 1.00 -13.15 -0.76
C GLU A 191 2.49 -13.41 -0.90
N GLY A 192 3.19 -13.48 0.23
CA GLY A 192 4.62 -13.70 0.29
C GLY A 192 5.44 -12.42 0.14
N ARG A 193 6.75 -12.60 0.20
CA ARG A 193 7.77 -11.55 0.03
C ARG A 193 8.85 -12.04 -0.92
N ILE A 194 9.52 -11.11 -1.58
CA ILE A 194 10.71 -11.42 -2.36
C ILE A 194 11.81 -11.89 -1.40
N VAL A 195 12.42 -13.04 -1.71
CA VAL A 195 13.47 -13.67 -0.91
C VAL A 195 14.78 -13.69 -1.69
N GLY A 196 15.87 -13.37 -1.03
CA GLY A 196 17.20 -13.33 -1.62
C GLY A 196 17.58 -11.93 -2.10
N SER A 197 18.71 -11.85 -2.85
CA SER A 197 19.19 -10.59 -3.41
C SER A 197 18.55 -10.31 -4.77
N SER A 198 18.16 -9.08 -4.99
CA SER A 198 17.70 -8.58 -6.29
C SER A 198 18.58 -7.41 -6.74
N ARG A 199 18.54 -7.10 -8.06
CA ARG A 199 19.26 -5.94 -8.57
C ARG A 199 18.75 -4.62 -7.98
N TRP A 200 17.45 -4.48 -7.88
CA TRP A 200 16.81 -3.29 -7.31
C TRP A 200 16.35 -3.57 -5.89
N PRO A 201 16.41 -2.57 -5.01
CA PRO A 201 15.89 -2.72 -3.66
C PRO A 201 14.43 -3.13 -3.68
N ASP A 202 14.11 -4.18 -2.90
CA ASP A 202 12.75 -4.58 -2.61
C ASP A 202 12.11 -3.61 -1.62
N MET A 203 10.85 -3.30 -1.83
CA MET A 203 10.08 -2.40 -0.96
C MET A 203 9.48 -3.14 0.25
N ALA A 204 10.26 -4.03 0.84
CA ALA A 204 9.95 -4.73 2.09
C ALA A 204 8.59 -5.47 2.09
N GLY A 205 8.21 -6.04 0.94
CA GLY A 205 6.97 -6.80 0.77
C GLY A 205 5.72 -5.93 0.64
N LEU A 206 5.85 -4.63 0.37
CA LEU A 206 4.71 -3.79 0.01
C LEU A 206 4.16 -4.19 -1.37
N SER A 207 2.83 -4.10 -1.52
CA SER A 207 2.19 -4.24 -2.83
C SER A 207 2.72 -3.17 -3.80
N PRO A 208 2.67 -3.39 -5.13
CA PRO A 208 3.21 -2.43 -6.10
C PRO A 208 2.64 -1.01 -5.94
N VAL A 209 1.35 -0.87 -5.63
CA VAL A 209 0.71 0.44 -5.43
C VAL A 209 1.16 1.14 -4.15
N LYS A 210 1.41 0.40 -3.07
CA LYS A 210 1.96 0.96 -1.83
C LYS A 210 3.46 1.27 -1.97
N ALA A 211 4.21 0.41 -2.66
CA ALA A 211 5.61 0.65 -3.00
C ALA A 211 5.78 1.94 -3.82
N ARG A 212 4.85 2.22 -4.74
CA ARG A 212 4.77 3.47 -5.50
C ARG A 212 4.64 4.68 -4.57
N ILE A 213 3.74 4.61 -3.59
CA ILE A 213 3.55 5.70 -2.61
C ILE A 213 4.84 5.90 -1.79
N SER A 214 5.44 4.82 -1.30
CA SER A 214 6.69 4.91 -0.53
C SER A 214 7.81 5.54 -1.34
N LEU A 215 8.01 5.14 -2.60
CA LEU A 215 9.03 5.71 -3.47
C LEU A 215 8.76 7.20 -3.76
N MET A 216 7.50 7.57 -3.98
CA MET A 216 7.11 8.97 -4.16
C MET A 216 7.46 9.83 -2.94
N LEU A 217 7.18 9.33 -1.73
CA LEU A 217 7.51 10.01 -0.49
C LEU A 217 9.03 10.08 -0.23
N GLU A 218 9.78 9.01 -0.57
CA GLU A 218 11.25 9.01 -0.53
C GLU A 218 11.83 10.13 -1.41
N LEU A 219 11.39 10.21 -2.67
CA LEU A 219 11.86 11.21 -3.62
C LEU A 219 11.45 12.65 -3.22
N LEU A 220 10.27 12.82 -2.67
CA LEU A 220 9.82 14.11 -2.15
C LEU A 220 10.71 14.60 -1.00
N ALA A 221 11.05 13.72 -0.06
CA ALA A 221 11.93 14.05 1.05
C ALA A 221 13.37 14.41 0.59
N GLU A 222 13.87 13.77 -0.47
CA GLU A 222 15.19 14.07 -1.05
C GLU A 222 15.23 15.43 -1.78
N SER A 223 14.10 15.92 -2.31
CA SER A 223 14.04 17.18 -3.06
C SER A 223 14.03 18.42 -2.18
N GLU A 224 13.84 18.28 -0.87
CA GLU A 224 13.82 19.37 0.10
C GLU A 224 15.18 19.61 0.81
N VAL A 225 16.18 18.77 0.52
CA VAL A 225 17.57 18.89 1.05
C VAL A 225 18.45 19.57 0.01
#